data_70da70dd9cdc7054872ccffecee41f5d
#
_entry.id   70da70dd9cdc7054872ccffecee41f5d
#
_cell.length_a   1.000
_cell.length_b   1.000
_cell.length_c   1.000
_cell.angle_alpha   90.00
_cell.angle_beta   90.00
_cell.angle_gamma   90.00
#
_symmetry.space_group_name_H-M   'P 1'
#
loop_
_entity.id
_entity.type
_entity.pdbx_description
1 polymer ?
#
loop_
_entity_poly.entity_id
_entity_poly.type
_entity_poly.pdbx_seq_one_letter_code
_entity_poly.pdbx_strand_id
1 'polypeptide(L)'
;MQLDNPVSAQLPLIEALQDPSLYDHAVTGLQLIETHISWVILTGEYVYKVKKAVDFGFLDYSTLEKRAFFCREELRLNQRFAPHIYLDVIEISGSSTRPVLQGDGEPVEYAVRMKQFSQAGLLSALAAQHKLGRAHMDELAALVPGMHERVAVADVNSGYGLPDDIQYWVMENFEHIRPSLEQPQQRQQLAEVEQWCRQSHEKM
;
A
#
# COMPACT_ATOMS: atom_id res chain seq x y z
N MET A 1 29.34 11.85 -8.26
CA MET A 1 28.55 10.83 -8.96
C MET A 1 27.28 10.65 -8.11
N GLN A 2 26.23 11.40 -8.44
CA GLN A 2 24.93 11.24 -7.82
C GLN A 2 24.48 9.82 -8.15
N LEU A 3 24.29 8.98 -7.17
CA LEU A 3 23.61 7.69 -7.34
C LEU A 3 22.20 8.05 -7.81
N ASP A 4 21.86 7.71 -9.05
CA ASP A 4 20.51 7.92 -9.58
C ASP A 4 19.54 7.21 -8.62
N ASN A 5 18.74 8.01 -7.91
CA ASN A 5 17.73 7.47 -7.00
C ASN A 5 16.70 6.72 -7.88
N PRO A 6 16.50 5.41 -7.68
CA PRO A 6 15.58 4.61 -8.50
C PRO A 6 14.17 5.21 -8.60
N VAL A 7 13.72 5.89 -7.55
CA VAL A 7 12.44 6.63 -7.56
C VAL A 7 12.48 7.79 -8.54
N SER A 8 13.62 8.52 -8.61
CA SER A 8 13.77 9.62 -9.58
C SER A 8 13.76 9.14 -11.03
N ALA A 9 14.24 7.93 -11.30
CA ALA A 9 14.20 7.32 -12.62
C ALA A 9 12.76 7.02 -13.11
N GLN A 10 11.80 6.87 -12.20
CA GLN A 10 10.38 6.68 -12.55
C GLN A 10 9.64 8.01 -12.86
N LEU A 11 10.17 9.17 -12.45
CA LEU A 11 9.48 10.47 -12.60
C LEU A 11 9.05 10.79 -14.02
N PRO A 12 9.88 10.57 -15.08
CA PRO A 12 9.44 10.80 -16.46
C PRO A 12 8.21 9.98 -16.85
N LEU A 13 8.10 8.74 -16.33
CA LEU A 13 6.94 7.89 -16.56
C LEU A 13 5.70 8.44 -15.83
N ILE A 14 5.85 8.84 -14.58
CA ILE A 14 4.75 9.39 -13.78
C ILE A 14 4.26 10.72 -14.39
N GLU A 15 5.15 11.53 -14.93
CA GLU A 15 4.78 12.74 -15.65
C GLU A 15 4.01 12.40 -16.94
N ALA A 16 4.52 11.46 -17.75
CA ALA A 16 3.85 11.03 -18.98
C ALA A 16 2.47 10.41 -18.72
N LEU A 17 2.30 9.64 -17.64
CA LEU A 17 1.01 9.06 -17.25
C LEU A 17 -0.05 10.10 -16.85
N GLN A 18 0.30 11.37 -16.73
CA GLN A 18 -0.66 12.45 -16.53
C GLN A 18 -1.27 12.99 -17.83
N ASP A 19 -0.97 12.38 -18.98
CA ASP A 19 -1.63 12.71 -20.24
C ASP A 19 -2.99 11.98 -20.33
N PRO A 20 -4.12 12.72 -20.38
CA PRO A 20 -5.45 12.11 -20.49
C PRO A 20 -5.65 11.25 -21.72
N SER A 21 -4.88 11.48 -22.79
CA SER A 21 -5.02 10.74 -24.06
C SER A 21 -4.53 9.28 -24.00
N LEU A 22 -3.83 8.91 -22.93
CA LEU A 22 -3.34 7.53 -22.73
C LEU A 22 -4.44 6.56 -22.28
N TYR A 23 -5.55 7.09 -21.75
CA TYR A 23 -6.59 6.29 -21.14
C TYR A 23 -7.69 5.95 -22.15
N ASP A 24 -8.19 4.72 -22.09
CA ASP A 24 -9.28 4.20 -22.94
C ASP A 24 -10.68 4.64 -22.48
N HIS A 25 -10.75 5.52 -21.49
CA HIS A 25 -11.98 6.07 -20.91
C HIS A 25 -11.90 7.60 -20.77
N ALA A 26 -13.03 8.25 -20.56
CA ALA A 26 -13.09 9.69 -20.33
C ALA A 26 -12.39 10.09 -19.02
N VAL A 27 -11.38 10.95 -19.10
CA VAL A 27 -10.69 11.50 -17.93
C VAL A 27 -11.38 12.80 -17.53
N THR A 28 -11.98 12.82 -16.34
CA THR A 28 -12.77 13.96 -15.81
C THR A 28 -12.12 14.64 -14.61
N GLY A 29 -10.85 14.89 -14.69
CA GLY A 29 -10.08 15.51 -13.60
C GLY A 29 -8.92 14.62 -13.19
N LEU A 30 -7.77 14.95 -13.71
CA LEU A 30 -6.55 14.22 -13.41
C LEU A 30 -5.90 14.81 -12.16
N GLN A 31 -5.60 13.94 -11.19
CA GLN A 31 -4.89 14.31 -9.98
C GLN A 31 -3.84 13.27 -9.64
N LEU A 32 -2.62 13.70 -9.35
CA LEU A 32 -1.56 12.86 -8.83
C LEU A 32 -1.50 13.01 -7.30
N ILE A 33 -1.58 11.89 -6.60
CA ILE A 33 -1.34 11.80 -5.15
C ILE A 33 -0.07 10.99 -4.93
N GLU A 34 0.87 11.56 -4.20
CA GLU A 34 2.10 10.90 -3.84
C GLU A 34 2.04 10.36 -2.41
N THR A 35 2.42 9.11 -2.23
CA THR A 35 2.59 8.46 -0.93
C THR A 35 4.06 8.05 -0.73
N HIS A 36 4.43 7.52 0.44
CA HIS A 36 5.78 7.02 0.69
C HIS A 36 6.20 5.90 -0.28
N ILE A 37 5.26 5.07 -0.72
CA ILE A 37 5.53 3.84 -1.48
C ILE A 37 4.83 3.76 -2.83
N SER A 38 4.04 4.77 -3.22
CA SER A 38 3.28 4.72 -4.47
C SER A 38 2.96 6.11 -4.99
N TRP A 39 2.77 6.20 -6.30
CA TRP A 39 2.03 7.27 -6.96
C TRP A 39 0.63 6.78 -7.29
N VAL A 40 -0.37 7.63 -7.07
CA VAL A 40 -1.78 7.30 -7.26
C VAL A 40 -2.38 8.35 -8.20
N ILE A 41 -2.69 7.93 -9.42
CA ILE A 41 -3.24 8.77 -10.47
C ILE A 41 -4.75 8.60 -10.48
N LEU A 42 -5.47 9.65 -10.14
CA LEU A 42 -6.93 9.71 -10.19
C LEU A 42 -7.35 10.24 -11.56
N THR A 43 -8.27 9.56 -12.25
CA THR A 43 -8.72 9.93 -13.59
C THR A 43 -10.21 10.31 -13.66
N GLY A 44 -10.90 10.28 -12.51
CA GLY A 44 -12.33 10.54 -12.37
C GLY A 44 -13.14 9.25 -12.29
N GLU A 45 -12.94 8.29 -13.18
CA GLU A 45 -13.59 6.99 -13.15
C GLU A 45 -12.73 5.92 -12.50
N TYR A 46 -11.43 5.91 -12.79
CA TYR A 46 -10.47 4.94 -12.30
C TYR A 46 -9.30 5.59 -11.56
N VAL A 47 -8.59 4.74 -10.83
CA VAL A 47 -7.35 5.06 -10.13
C VAL A 47 -6.28 4.10 -10.61
N TYR A 48 -5.10 4.64 -10.94
CA TYR A 48 -3.92 3.86 -11.31
C TYR A 48 -2.85 4.05 -10.24
N LYS A 49 -2.56 2.99 -9.50
CA LYS A 49 -1.58 3.02 -8.41
C LYS A 49 -0.29 2.35 -8.85
N VAL A 50 0.75 3.14 -9.04
CA VAL A 50 2.11 2.72 -9.42
C VAL A 50 2.98 2.65 -8.17
N LYS A 51 3.67 1.55 -7.95
CA LYS A 51 4.58 1.38 -6.83
C LYS A 51 5.88 2.14 -7.07
N LYS A 52 6.40 2.82 -6.05
CA LYS A 52 7.73 3.44 -6.09
C LYS A 52 8.82 2.38 -6.02
N ALA A 53 9.94 2.61 -6.70
CA ALA A 53 11.12 1.75 -6.65
C ALA A 53 11.92 2.00 -5.36
N VAL A 54 11.34 1.65 -4.22
CA VAL A 54 11.91 1.80 -2.87
C VAL A 54 12.24 0.46 -2.24
N ASP A 55 13.22 0.46 -1.35
CA ASP A 55 13.54 -0.63 -0.44
C ASP A 55 13.68 -0.05 0.98
N PHE A 56 12.80 -0.47 1.88
CA PHE A 56 12.79 -0.08 3.29
C PHE A 56 13.16 -1.24 4.23
N GLY A 57 13.70 -2.36 3.68
CA GLY A 57 13.99 -3.56 4.44
C GLY A 57 12.77 -4.44 4.67
N PHE A 58 11.72 -3.91 5.30
CA PHE A 58 10.45 -4.62 5.49
C PHE A 58 9.54 -4.62 4.26
N LEU A 59 9.84 -3.77 3.26
CA LEU A 59 9.12 -3.66 2.00
C LEU A 59 10.11 -3.34 0.90
N ASP A 60 10.17 -4.20 -0.12
CA ASP A 60 11.12 -4.08 -1.22
C ASP A 60 10.40 -4.06 -2.58
N TYR A 61 10.34 -2.88 -3.21
CA TYR A 61 9.82 -2.63 -4.56
C TYR A 61 10.94 -2.20 -5.52
N SER A 62 12.20 -2.49 -5.19
CA SER A 62 13.38 -1.98 -5.91
C SER A 62 13.44 -2.43 -7.37
N THR A 63 12.97 -3.64 -7.71
CA THR A 63 12.99 -4.16 -9.08
C THR A 63 11.59 -4.17 -9.71
N LEU A 64 11.55 -4.19 -11.04
CA LEU A 64 10.30 -4.26 -11.81
C LEU A 64 9.52 -5.54 -11.48
N GLU A 65 10.22 -6.68 -11.37
CA GLU A 65 9.62 -7.99 -11.06
C GLU A 65 8.97 -7.97 -9.67
N LYS A 66 9.63 -7.35 -8.68
CA LYS A 66 9.04 -7.18 -7.34
C LYS A 66 7.79 -6.31 -7.39
N ARG A 67 7.84 -5.19 -8.12
CA ARG A 67 6.66 -4.33 -8.28
C ARG A 67 5.50 -5.06 -8.97
N ALA A 68 5.79 -5.83 -10.02
CA ALA A 68 4.80 -6.71 -10.68
C ALA A 68 4.18 -7.70 -9.70
N PHE A 69 5.02 -8.42 -8.94
CA PHE A 69 4.57 -9.37 -7.92
C PHE A 69 3.66 -8.69 -6.89
N PHE A 70 4.10 -7.59 -6.30
CA PHE A 70 3.33 -6.90 -5.27
C PHE A 70 2.07 -6.18 -5.79
N CYS A 71 2.01 -5.80 -7.06
CA CYS A 71 0.76 -5.34 -7.68
C CYS A 71 -0.27 -6.48 -7.75
N ARG A 72 0.17 -7.68 -8.17
CA ARG A 72 -0.71 -8.87 -8.23
C ARG A 72 -1.14 -9.33 -6.84
N GLU A 73 -0.23 -9.29 -5.84
CA GLU A 73 -0.56 -9.62 -4.46
C GLU A 73 -1.52 -8.60 -3.84
N GLU A 74 -1.33 -7.32 -4.09
CA GLU A 74 -2.26 -6.28 -3.64
C GLU A 74 -3.65 -6.51 -4.22
N LEU A 75 -3.76 -6.80 -5.51
CA LEU A 75 -5.00 -7.14 -6.16
C LEU A 75 -5.65 -8.39 -5.52
N ARG A 76 -4.90 -9.50 -5.43
CA ARG A 76 -5.36 -10.77 -4.87
C ARG A 76 -5.90 -10.64 -3.46
N LEU A 77 -5.20 -9.89 -2.60
CA LEU A 77 -5.58 -9.72 -1.20
C LEU A 77 -6.80 -8.82 -1.04
N ASN A 78 -6.83 -7.70 -1.75
CA ASN A 78 -7.90 -6.72 -1.59
C ASN A 78 -9.19 -7.11 -2.30
N GLN A 79 -9.12 -7.88 -3.38
CA GLN A 79 -10.33 -8.41 -4.04
C GLN A 79 -11.17 -9.32 -3.15
N ARG A 80 -10.60 -9.91 -2.09
CA ARG A 80 -11.36 -10.68 -1.10
C ARG A 80 -12.45 -9.86 -0.40
N PHE A 81 -12.20 -8.55 -0.24
CA PHE A 81 -13.05 -7.67 0.54
C PHE A 81 -13.68 -6.55 -0.29
N ALA A 82 -12.99 -6.11 -1.35
CA ALA A 82 -13.41 -4.99 -2.18
C ALA A 82 -13.27 -5.31 -3.70
N PRO A 83 -13.88 -6.39 -4.21
CA PRO A 83 -13.77 -6.78 -5.62
C PRO A 83 -14.34 -5.73 -6.59
N HIS A 84 -15.24 -4.90 -6.12
CA HIS A 84 -15.82 -3.80 -6.91
C HIS A 84 -14.91 -2.57 -6.97
N ILE A 85 -13.87 -2.51 -6.14
CA ILE A 85 -12.86 -1.43 -6.15
C ILE A 85 -11.60 -1.89 -6.86
N TYR A 86 -11.03 -3.03 -6.49
CA TYR A 86 -9.79 -3.56 -7.06
C TYR A 86 -10.11 -4.36 -8.32
N LEU A 87 -9.76 -3.84 -9.50
CA LEU A 87 -10.19 -4.40 -10.78
C LEU A 87 -9.15 -5.35 -11.35
N ASP A 88 -7.97 -4.84 -11.66
CA ASP A 88 -6.89 -5.61 -12.30
C ASP A 88 -5.50 -4.97 -12.08
N VAL A 89 -4.47 -5.60 -12.67
CA VAL A 89 -3.13 -5.05 -12.81
C VAL A 89 -2.90 -4.69 -14.26
N ILE A 90 -2.57 -3.43 -14.51
CA ILE A 90 -2.25 -2.89 -15.83
C ILE A 90 -0.76 -3.01 -16.08
N GLU A 91 -0.37 -3.61 -17.20
CA GLU A 91 0.98 -3.57 -17.73
C GLU A 91 1.17 -2.25 -18.50
N ILE A 92 2.27 -1.57 -18.24
CA ILE A 92 2.65 -0.33 -18.91
C ILE A 92 3.89 -0.65 -19.74
N SER A 93 3.75 -0.60 -21.06
CA SER A 93 4.83 -0.84 -22.03
C SER A 93 5.31 0.46 -22.67
N GLY A 94 6.16 0.37 -23.70
CA GLY A 94 6.70 1.53 -24.41
C GLY A 94 7.96 2.08 -23.75
N SER A 95 7.99 3.38 -23.48
CA SER A 95 9.11 4.03 -22.78
C SER A 95 8.63 4.92 -21.64
N SER A 96 9.55 5.34 -20.77
CA SER A 96 9.24 6.26 -19.67
C SER A 96 8.64 7.61 -20.10
N THR A 97 8.86 8.02 -21.36
CA THR A 97 8.31 9.28 -21.90
C THR A 97 7.16 9.07 -22.89
N ARG A 98 6.93 7.85 -23.32
CA ARG A 98 5.83 7.44 -24.21
C ARG A 98 5.28 6.09 -23.76
N PRO A 99 4.61 6.04 -22.59
CA PRO A 99 4.01 4.81 -22.09
C PRO A 99 2.79 4.42 -22.93
N VAL A 100 2.52 3.12 -22.94
CA VAL A 100 1.32 2.53 -23.55
C VAL A 100 0.68 1.63 -22.48
N LEU A 101 -0.53 1.97 -22.10
CA LEU A 101 -1.29 1.15 -21.13
C LEU A 101 -1.82 -0.10 -21.86
N GLN A 102 -1.57 -1.28 -21.29
CA GLN A 102 -1.99 -2.58 -21.85
C GLN A 102 -1.51 -2.80 -23.31
N GLY A 103 -0.32 -2.30 -23.66
CA GLY A 103 0.27 -2.53 -24.97
C GLY A 103 0.98 -3.88 -25.08
N ASP A 104 1.21 -4.34 -26.33
CA ASP A 104 1.84 -5.64 -26.63
C ASP A 104 3.36 -5.69 -26.40
N GLY A 105 3.97 -4.61 -25.91
CA GLY A 105 5.43 -4.52 -25.68
C GLY A 105 5.84 -5.06 -24.31
N GLU A 106 7.17 -5.23 -24.13
CA GLU A 106 7.72 -5.56 -22.82
C GLU A 106 7.32 -4.49 -21.78
N PRO A 107 6.83 -4.91 -20.59
CA PRO A 107 6.44 -3.97 -19.56
C PRO A 107 7.62 -3.18 -18.99
N VAL A 108 7.47 -1.88 -18.90
CA VAL A 108 8.41 -0.98 -18.21
C VAL A 108 7.94 -0.64 -16.79
N GLU A 109 6.63 -0.84 -16.51
CA GLU A 109 6.07 -0.65 -15.18
C GLU A 109 4.70 -1.36 -15.05
N TYR A 110 4.19 -1.42 -13.81
CA TYR A 110 2.90 -2.00 -13.46
C TYR A 110 2.08 -1.04 -12.60
N ALA A 111 0.77 -1.03 -12.81
CA ALA A 111 -0.17 -0.29 -11.97
C ALA A 111 -1.33 -1.16 -11.52
N VAL A 112 -1.78 -1.02 -10.28
CA VAL A 112 -3.06 -1.55 -9.83
C VAL A 112 -4.15 -0.59 -10.28
N ARG A 113 -5.10 -1.06 -11.13
CA ARG A 113 -6.27 -0.29 -11.52
C ARG A 113 -7.41 -0.55 -10.54
N MET A 114 -7.98 0.54 -10.05
CA MET A 114 -9.08 0.51 -9.11
C MET A 114 -10.22 1.41 -9.60
N LYS A 115 -11.45 1.12 -9.17
CA LYS A 115 -12.56 2.07 -9.33
C LYS A 115 -12.35 3.25 -8.39
N GLN A 116 -12.45 4.47 -8.91
CA GLN A 116 -12.33 5.65 -8.08
C GLN A 116 -13.56 5.81 -7.18
N PHE A 117 -13.32 6.15 -5.93
CA PHE A 117 -14.37 6.45 -4.95
C PHE A 117 -14.13 7.81 -4.31
N SER A 118 -15.19 8.38 -3.74
CA SER A 118 -15.11 9.70 -3.10
C SER A 118 -14.22 9.67 -1.87
N GLN A 119 -13.19 10.51 -1.85
CA GLN A 119 -12.30 10.68 -0.70
C GLN A 119 -13.04 11.25 0.54
N ALA A 120 -14.17 11.90 0.34
CA ALA A 120 -15.00 12.41 1.43
C ALA A 120 -15.63 11.30 2.29
N GLY A 121 -15.69 10.06 1.77
CA GLY A 121 -16.17 8.88 2.49
C GLY A 121 -15.11 8.19 3.34
N LEU A 122 -13.85 8.61 3.29
CA LEU A 122 -12.81 8.05 4.16
C LEU A 122 -13.11 8.33 5.63
N LEU A 123 -12.90 7.33 6.51
CA LEU A 123 -13.12 7.51 7.95
C LEU A 123 -12.29 8.66 8.54
N SER A 124 -11.07 8.86 8.04
CA SER A 124 -10.23 10.00 8.41
C SER A 124 -10.85 11.35 8.03
N ALA A 125 -11.46 11.44 6.83
CA ALA A 125 -12.15 12.64 6.38
C ALA A 125 -13.43 12.91 7.19
N LEU A 126 -14.18 11.85 7.51
CA LEU A 126 -15.37 11.94 8.37
C LEU A 126 -14.98 12.34 9.80
N ALA A 127 -13.89 11.81 10.35
CA ALA A 127 -13.38 12.19 11.67
C ALA A 127 -12.96 13.67 11.70
N ALA A 128 -12.19 14.13 10.69
CA ALA A 128 -11.77 15.53 10.59
C ALA A 128 -12.96 16.51 10.47
N GLN A 129 -14.07 16.07 9.91
CA GLN A 129 -15.31 16.83 9.80
C GLN A 129 -16.26 16.63 10.99
N HIS A 130 -15.87 15.91 12.04
CA HIS A 130 -16.72 15.52 13.18
C HIS A 130 -18.01 14.79 12.77
N LYS A 131 -17.99 14.09 11.63
CA LYS A 131 -19.12 13.31 11.11
C LYS A 131 -19.04 11.82 11.41
N LEU A 132 -17.88 11.36 11.92
CA LEU A 132 -17.70 9.98 12.34
C LEU A 132 -18.52 9.72 13.61
N GLY A 133 -19.55 8.91 13.51
CA GLY A 133 -20.48 8.64 14.60
C GLY A 133 -20.66 7.15 14.89
N ARG A 134 -21.46 6.85 15.88
CA ARG A 134 -21.71 5.48 16.34
C ARG A 134 -22.20 4.54 15.22
N ALA A 135 -23.07 5.04 14.32
CA ALA A 135 -23.59 4.24 13.20
C ALA A 135 -22.47 3.65 12.34
N HIS A 136 -21.41 4.41 12.05
CA HIS A 136 -20.26 3.92 11.29
C HIS A 136 -19.50 2.81 12.06
N MET A 137 -19.44 2.90 13.40
CA MET A 137 -18.80 1.87 14.23
C MET A 137 -19.66 0.61 14.29
N ASP A 138 -20.97 0.75 14.38
CA ASP A 138 -21.90 -0.37 14.37
C ASP A 138 -21.86 -1.11 13.02
N GLU A 139 -21.76 -0.39 11.88
CA GLU A 139 -21.57 -0.96 10.55
C GLU A 139 -20.24 -1.71 10.44
N LEU A 140 -19.14 -1.13 10.91
CA LEU A 140 -17.83 -1.80 10.93
C LEU A 140 -17.83 -3.05 11.80
N ALA A 141 -18.46 -2.97 12.98
CA ALA A 141 -18.58 -4.11 13.91
C ALA A 141 -19.42 -5.24 13.31
N ALA A 142 -20.35 -4.96 12.42
CA ALA A 142 -21.10 -5.97 11.68
C ALA A 142 -20.32 -6.54 10.49
N LEU A 143 -19.54 -5.69 9.81
CA LEU A 143 -18.80 -6.06 8.61
C LEU A 143 -17.59 -6.95 8.91
N VAL A 144 -16.78 -6.59 9.93
CA VAL A 144 -15.50 -7.24 10.22
C VAL A 144 -15.64 -8.73 10.56
N PRO A 145 -16.57 -9.19 11.41
CA PRO A 145 -16.76 -10.62 11.64
C PRO A 145 -17.09 -11.39 10.36
N GLY A 146 -17.99 -10.86 9.53
CA GLY A 146 -18.33 -11.50 8.26
C GLY A 146 -17.17 -11.53 7.25
N MET A 147 -16.20 -10.63 7.36
CA MET A 147 -14.93 -10.69 6.61
C MET A 147 -14.06 -11.84 7.15
N HIS A 148 -13.89 -11.96 8.46
CA HIS A 148 -13.09 -13.01 9.09
C HIS A 148 -13.64 -14.41 8.81
N GLU A 149 -14.96 -14.59 8.77
CA GLU A 149 -15.59 -15.87 8.47
C GLU A 149 -15.34 -16.34 7.02
N ARG A 150 -15.08 -15.42 6.09
CA ARG A 150 -14.88 -15.73 4.66
C ARG A 150 -13.44 -15.97 4.26
N VAL A 151 -12.46 -15.61 5.11
CA VAL A 151 -11.05 -15.85 4.79
C VAL A 151 -10.65 -17.26 5.17
N ALA A 152 -9.66 -17.81 4.45
CA ALA A 152 -9.09 -19.09 4.78
C ALA A 152 -8.42 -19.04 6.16
N VAL A 153 -8.66 -20.05 6.96
CA VAL A 153 -7.96 -20.25 8.23
C VAL A 153 -6.62 -20.90 7.94
N ALA A 154 -5.55 -20.35 8.52
CA ALA A 154 -4.22 -20.96 8.40
C ALA A 154 -4.20 -22.33 9.07
N ASP A 155 -3.55 -23.32 8.44
CA ASP A 155 -3.30 -24.60 9.05
C ASP A 155 -2.39 -24.43 10.28
N VAL A 156 -2.65 -25.19 11.34
CA VAL A 156 -1.88 -25.12 12.60
C VAL A 156 -0.38 -25.42 12.41
N ASN A 157 -0.02 -26.15 11.34
CA ASN A 157 1.35 -26.47 11.00
C ASN A 157 1.94 -25.53 9.92
N SER A 158 1.21 -24.49 9.49
CA SER A 158 1.65 -23.59 8.43
C SER A 158 2.77 -22.63 8.86
N GLY A 159 3.02 -22.51 10.16
CA GLY A 159 3.95 -21.54 10.73
C GLY A 159 3.41 -20.11 10.80
N TYR A 160 2.23 -19.83 10.25
CA TYR A 160 1.66 -18.47 10.33
C TYR A 160 1.06 -18.16 11.71
N GLY A 161 1.39 -16.98 12.23
CA GLY A 161 0.82 -16.47 13.47
C GLY A 161 1.34 -17.19 14.73
N LEU A 162 2.47 -17.87 14.64
CA LEU A 162 3.15 -18.41 15.81
C LEU A 162 3.60 -17.26 16.73
N PRO A 163 3.61 -17.48 18.06
CA PRO A 163 4.07 -16.46 19.01
C PRO A 163 5.45 -15.90 18.65
N ASP A 164 6.40 -16.74 18.26
CA ASP A 164 7.76 -16.33 17.90
C ASP A 164 7.78 -15.46 16.64
N ASP A 165 6.95 -15.72 15.63
CA ASP A 165 6.82 -14.91 14.43
C ASP A 165 6.24 -13.53 14.78
N ILE A 166 5.22 -13.50 15.63
CA ILE A 166 4.62 -12.24 16.11
C ILE A 166 5.67 -11.43 16.86
N GLN A 167 6.44 -12.07 17.76
CA GLN A 167 7.52 -11.42 18.49
C GLN A 167 8.58 -10.85 17.56
N TYR A 168 9.00 -11.62 16.55
CA TYR A 168 9.98 -11.16 15.57
C TYR A 168 9.55 -9.84 14.92
N TRP A 169 8.35 -9.77 14.36
CA TRP A 169 7.84 -8.55 13.72
C TRP A 169 7.64 -7.38 14.67
N VAL A 170 7.24 -7.65 15.91
CA VAL A 170 7.15 -6.62 16.95
C VAL A 170 8.53 -6.06 17.28
N MET A 171 9.54 -6.92 17.46
CA MET A 171 10.90 -6.50 17.80
C MET A 171 11.59 -5.75 16.66
N GLU A 172 11.38 -6.15 15.42
CA GLU A 172 11.91 -5.47 14.23
C GLU A 172 11.50 -3.99 14.18
N ASN A 173 10.27 -3.65 14.60
CA ASN A 173 9.85 -2.25 14.66
C ASN A 173 10.72 -1.40 15.60
N PHE A 174 11.19 -1.96 16.71
CA PHE A 174 12.07 -1.23 17.64
C PHE A 174 13.43 -0.94 17.01
N GLU A 175 13.98 -1.85 16.22
CA GLU A 175 15.23 -1.65 15.51
C GLU A 175 15.11 -0.56 14.43
N HIS A 176 13.99 -0.47 13.73
CA HIS A 176 13.72 0.57 12.75
C HIS A 176 13.46 1.95 13.38
N ILE A 177 12.78 2.01 14.51
CA ILE A 177 12.45 3.27 15.19
C ILE A 177 13.66 3.86 15.91
N ARG A 178 14.49 3.03 16.56
CA ARG A 178 15.60 3.45 17.44
C ARG A 178 16.56 4.46 16.79
N PRO A 179 17.01 4.28 15.53
CA PRO A 179 17.92 5.23 14.88
C PRO A 179 17.32 6.62 14.66
N SER A 180 16.00 6.73 14.54
CA SER A 180 15.31 8.01 14.28
C SER A 180 15.04 8.84 15.55
N LEU A 181 15.32 8.29 16.75
CA LEU A 181 15.08 9.00 18.00
C LEU A 181 16.31 9.76 18.44
N GLU A 182 16.21 11.09 18.45
CA GLU A 182 17.30 11.99 18.85
C GLU A 182 17.28 12.28 20.36
N GLN A 183 16.08 12.41 20.97
CA GLN A 183 15.92 12.84 22.35
C GLN A 183 16.06 11.67 23.35
N PRO A 184 16.84 11.85 24.45
CA PRO A 184 17.01 10.81 25.47
C PRO A 184 15.69 10.29 26.06
N GLN A 185 14.73 11.19 26.28
CA GLN A 185 13.41 10.83 26.80
C GLN A 185 12.64 9.89 25.86
N GLN A 186 12.69 10.13 24.54
CA GLN A 186 12.07 9.26 23.55
C GLN A 186 12.71 7.87 23.54
N ARG A 187 14.04 7.80 23.65
CA ARG A 187 14.77 6.52 23.75
C ARG A 187 14.40 5.74 24.99
N GLN A 188 14.23 6.44 26.12
CA GLN A 188 13.76 5.79 27.35
C GLN A 188 12.35 5.25 27.20
N GLN A 189 11.41 6.02 26.66
CA GLN A 189 10.04 5.57 26.39
C GLN A 189 10.02 4.36 25.46
N LEU A 190 10.83 4.37 24.37
CA LEU A 190 10.95 3.22 23.49
C LEU A 190 11.42 1.97 24.24
N ALA A 191 12.43 2.10 25.09
CA ALA A 191 12.96 0.99 25.87
C ALA A 191 11.92 0.42 26.86
N GLU A 192 11.13 1.28 27.48
CA GLU A 192 10.02 0.87 28.38
C GLU A 192 8.94 0.08 27.61
N VAL A 193 8.56 0.54 26.43
CA VAL A 193 7.57 -0.17 25.57
C VAL A 193 8.17 -1.48 25.07
N GLU A 194 9.42 -1.50 24.63
CA GLU A 194 10.10 -2.74 24.21
C GLU A 194 10.14 -3.78 25.33
N GLN A 195 10.50 -3.37 26.53
CA GLN A 195 10.52 -4.25 27.71
C GLN A 195 9.12 -4.81 28.00
N TRP A 196 8.09 -3.97 27.92
CA TRP A 196 6.70 -4.41 28.11
C TRP A 196 6.29 -5.43 27.04
N CYS A 197 6.64 -5.23 25.79
CA CYS A 197 6.37 -6.17 24.70
C CYS A 197 7.03 -7.53 24.96
N ARG A 198 8.31 -7.55 25.36
CA ARG A 198 9.03 -8.79 25.68
C ARG A 198 8.36 -9.55 26.83
N GLN A 199 8.03 -8.86 27.93
CA GLN A 199 7.36 -9.47 29.10
C GLN A 199 5.95 -9.96 28.77
N SER A 200 5.24 -9.29 27.88
CA SER A 200 3.91 -9.69 27.45
C SER A 200 3.96 -10.94 26.59
N HIS A 201 4.97 -11.06 25.74
CA HIS A 201 5.19 -12.23 24.91
C HIS A 201 5.51 -13.48 25.74
N GLU A 202 6.34 -13.35 26.80
CA GLU A 202 6.66 -14.47 27.70
C GLU A 202 5.42 -15.09 28.38
N LYS A 203 4.27 -14.41 28.34
CA LYS A 203 3.00 -14.86 28.95
C LYS A 203 2.05 -15.49 27.92
N MET A 204 2.38 -15.47 26.65
CA MET A 204 1.58 -16.10 25.59
C MET A 204 1.94 -17.56 25.43
#